data_9bc4c4a9c4d35ae2744da20d72fbbb54
#
_entry.id   9bc4c4a9c4d35ae2744da20d72fbbb54
#
_cell.length_a   1.000
_cell.length_b   1.000
_cell.length_c   1.000
_cell.angle_alpha   90.00
_cell.angle_beta   90.00
_cell.angle_gamma   90.00
#
_symmetry.space_group_name_H-M   'P 1'
#
loop_
_entity.id
_entity.type
_entity.pdbx_description
1 polymer ?
#
loop_
_entity_poly.entity_id
_entity_poly.type
_entity_poly.pdbx_seq_one_letter_code
_entity_poly.pdbx_strand_id
1 'polypeptide(L)'
;MKANLVKRLFVMTAATLSLVACEDIPTVSILSETEDFVQAASEVNNKIDILWVVDNSGSMHDSQTALANNFEAFINDLQNKNYDFQIAVIATDAYRGGDYAKFKAEGGQAILTNNTTNLEIKFIENVMVGTRGSANERGLQSLETALDLEANKAFDFPRSDAFFSVIFVSDEQDSSIEIGGSSFPGSNHYLGILDTLRLGSTLAGQKTYSLNAIVLRQEDVGCTSGTVGQRYIDIVNDADGIVASICSDFSTSLTDITSSIVQLSTQFYLNREPVIESINVVVNGEIVPQDTENGWEYVVESNSIVFHGSAIPAQGASILVDFDPVSLIN
;
A
#
# COMPACT_ATOMS: atom_id res chain seq x y z
N MET A 1 25.48 -7.06 -98.47
CA MET A 1 24.83 -6.14 -99.45
C MET A 1 24.43 -4.90 -98.71
N LYS A 2 25.00 -3.77 -99.09
CA LYS A 2 24.56 -2.37 -99.05
C LYS A 2 23.81 -1.90 -97.80
N ALA A 3 24.44 -1.14 -96.90
CA ALA A 3 24.66 0.32 -96.96
C ALA A 3 23.32 1.10 -96.76
N ASN A 4 23.23 1.90 -95.73
CA ASN A 4 23.14 3.35 -95.94
C ASN A 4 23.28 4.10 -94.59
N LEU A 5 24.24 4.97 -94.64
CA LEU A 5 24.65 5.98 -93.70
C LEU A 5 23.72 7.20 -93.85
N VAL A 6 23.07 7.64 -92.76
CA VAL A 6 22.46 8.98 -92.67
C VAL A 6 23.02 9.70 -91.46
N LYS A 7 23.88 10.68 -91.76
CA LYS A 7 24.30 11.72 -90.75
C LYS A 7 23.13 12.63 -90.47
N ARG A 8 22.83 12.85 -89.21
CA ARG A 8 22.06 14.01 -88.79
C ARG A 8 22.84 14.79 -87.76
N LEU A 9 23.09 16.01 -88.15
CA LEU A 9 23.66 17.11 -87.41
C LEU A 9 22.79 17.48 -86.22
N PHE A 10 23.33 17.46 -84.98
CA PHE A 10 22.64 17.96 -83.76
C PHE A 10 23.26 19.32 -83.41
N VAL A 11 22.41 20.33 -83.45
CA VAL A 11 22.64 21.69 -82.95
C VAL A 11 22.59 21.68 -81.44
N MET A 12 23.69 22.09 -80.81
CA MET A 12 23.77 22.31 -79.37
C MET A 12 23.11 23.65 -79.02
N THR A 13 21.94 23.62 -78.42
CA THR A 13 21.37 24.77 -77.68
C THR A 13 21.76 24.62 -76.25
N ALA A 14 22.57 25.53 -75.73
CA ALA A 14 22.90 25.65 -74.32
C ALA A 14 21.69 26.26 -73.63
N ALA A 15 20.99 25.45 -72.76
CA ALA A 15 20.00 25.93 -71.83
C ALA A 15 20.70 26.14 -70.50
N THR A 16 20.80 27.36 -70.06
CA THR A 16 21.21 27.76 -68.73
C THR A 16 20.10 27.39 -67.75
N LEU A 17 20.34 26.35 -66.97
CA LEU A 17 19.43 25.95 -65.83
C LEU A 17 19.78 26.81 -64.66
N SER A 18 18.91 27.76 -64.29
CA SER A 18 18.96 28.46 -63.05
C SER A 18 18.50 27.50 -61.99
N LEU A 19 19.40 27.04 -61.14
CA LEU A 19 19.09 26.33 -59.88
C LEU A 19 18.50 27.34 -58.89
N VAL A 20 17.18 27.39 -58.77
CA VAL A 20 16.51 27.93 -57.59
C VAL A 20 16.58 26.83 -56.54
N ALA A 21 17.53 26.96 -55.64
CA ALA A 21 17.53 26.16 -54.42
C ALA A 21 16.39 26.68 -53.54
N CYS A 22 15.21 26.06 -53.61
CA CYS A 22 14.29 26.06 -52.50
C CYS A 22 14.86 25.08 -51.49
N GLU A 23 15.50 25.60 -50.45
CA GLU A 23 15.65 24.88 -49.21
C GLU A 23 14.26 24.79 -48.54
N ASP A 24 13.47 23.82 -48.94
CA ASP A 24 12.41 23.32 -48.08
C ASP A 24 13.09 22.61 -46.93
N ILE A 25 13.35 23.37 -45.87
CA ILE A 25 13.53 22.77 -44.54
C ILE A 25 12.23 22.02 -44.31
N PRO A 26 12.24 20.67 -44.17
CA PRO A 26 11.07 20.00 -43.68
C PRO A 26 10.83 20.57 -42.29
N THR A 27 9.86 21.47 -42.15
CA THR A 27 9.21 21.67 -40.89
C THR A 27 8.62 20.31 -40.57
N VAL A 28 9.37 19.53 -39.80
CA VAL A 28 8.77 18.47 -39.02
C VAL A 28 7.79 19.23 -38.16
N SER A 29 6.56 19.30 -38.59
CA SER A 29 5.44 19.51 -37.71
C SER A 29 5.55 18.34 -36.78
N ILE A 30 6.14 18.56 -35.61
CA ILE A 30 5.82 17.78 -34.44
C ILE A 30 4.36 18.17 -34.23
N LEU A 31 3.46 17.47 -34.91
CA LEU A 31 2.14 17.27 -34.39
C LEU A 31 2.44 16.81 -32.98
N SER A 32 2.12 17.62 -32.00
CA SER A 32 1.84 17.10 -30.69
C SER A 32 0.71 16.10 -30.96
N GLU A 33 1.10 14.85 -31.27
CA GLU A 33 0.25 13.75 -30.96
C GLU A 33 0.16 13.86 -29.44
N THR A 34 -0.84 14.60 -28.98
CA THR A 34 -1.43 14.34 -27.69
C THR A 34 -1.94 12.91 -27.83
N GLU A 35 -1.04 11.95 -27.68
CA GLU A 35 -1.45 10.61 -27.31
C GLU A 35 -1.95 10.80 -25.88
N ASP A 36 -3.24 11.11 -25.76
CA ASP A 36 -3.96 10.99 -24.51
C ASP A 36 -3.66 9.59 -24.02
N PHE A 37 -2.70 9.46 -23.07
CA PHE A 37 -2.36 8.18 -22.51
C PHE A 37 -3.42 7.83 -21.52
N VAL A 38 -4.43 7.11 -22.00
CA VAL A 38 -5.47 6.57 -21.14
C VAL A 38 -4.92 5.29 -20.51
N GLN A 39 -4.56 5.36 -19.25
CA GLN A 39 -4.28 4.13 -18.51
C GLN A 39 -5.59 3.35 -18.40
N ALA A 40 -5.56 2.08 -18.84
CA ALA A 40 -6.72 1.20 -18.83
C ALA A 40 -7.41 1.25 -17.45
N ALA A 41 -8.73 1.36 -17.47
CA ALA A 41 -9.54 1.39 -16.26
C ALA A 41 -9.17 0.20 -15.37
N SER A 42 -8.73 0.49 -14.15
CA SER A 42 -8.49 -0.50 -13.11
C SER A 42 -9.68 -0.45 -12.16
N GLU A 43 -10.27 -1.61 -11.89
CA GLU A 43 -11.23 -1.69 -10.79
C GLU A 43 -10.49 -1.54 -9.47
N VAL A 44 -10.96 -0.66 -8.61
CA VAL A 44 -10.42 -0.50 -7.26
C VAL A 44 -10.62 -1.81 -6.50
N ASN A 45 -9.51 -2.42 -6.10
CA ASN A 45 -9.55 -3.57 -5.22
C ASN A 45 -9.57 -3.09 -3.78
N ASN A 46 -10.73 -3.15 -3.14
CA ASN A 46 -10.93 -2.70 -1.77
C ASN A 46 -10.85 -3.83 -0.76
N LYS A 47 -10.14 -4.90 -1.09
CA LYS A 47 -9.87 -5.96 -0.13
C LYS A 47 -8.74 -5.54 0.78
N ILE A 48 -9.00 -5.55 2.07
CA ILE A 48 -8.02 -5.17 3.10
C ILE A 48 -7.95 -6.27 4.14
N ASP A 49 -6.76 -6.81 4.36
CA ASP A 49 -6.51 -7.78 5.40
C ASP A 49 -5.64 -7.14 6.48
N ILE A 50 -6.07 -7.26 7.74
CA ILE A 50 -5.47 -6.54 8.86
C ILE A 50 -5.06 -7.54 9.94
N LEU A 51 -3.76 -7.57 10.24
CA LEU A 51 -3.23 -8.38 11.33
C LEU A 51 -2.84 -7.49 12.51
N TRP A 52 -3.50 -7.70 13.64
CA TRP A 52 -3.11 -7.10 14.91
C TRP A 52 -2.09 -7.98 15.61
N VAL A 53 -0.99 -7.38 16.01
CA VAL A 53 0.07 -8.00 16.82
C VAL A 53 0.09 -7.30 18.16
N VAL A 54 -0.57 -7.88 19.14
CA VAL A 54 -0.86 -7.23 20.42
C VAL A 54 0.02 -7.80 21.51
N ASP A 55 0.69 -6.92 22.22
CA ASP A 55 1.50 -7.24 23.38
C ASP A 55 0.61 -7.79 24.53
N ASN A 56 1.02 -8.93 25.09
CA ASN A 56 0.34 -9.60 26.19
C ASN A 56 1.18 -9.64 27.48
N SER A 57 2.11 -8.69 27.63
CA SER A 57 2.84 -8.44 28.88
C SER A 57 1.95 -7.86 29.99
N GLY A 58 2.47 -7.82 31.21
CA GLY A 58 1.71 -7.43 32.40
C GLY A 58 1.23 -5.98 32.43
N SER A 59 1.91 -5.07 31.75
CA SER A 59 1.59 -3.63 31.67
C SER A 59 0.45 -3.29 30.71
N MET A 60 0.11 -4.18 29.77
CA MET A 60 -0.75 -3.90 28.63
C MET A 60 -2.26 -3.88 28.89
N HIS A 61 -2.71 -4.14 30.12
CA HIS A 61 -4.16 -4.24 30.41
C HIS A 61 -4.95 -3.00 29.97
N ASP A 62 -4.44 -1.82 30.32
CA ASP A 62 -5.14 -0.55 30.02
C ASP A 62 -5.08 -0.24 28.51
N SER A 63 -3.95 -0.53 27.85
CA SER A 63 -3.79 -0.34 26.41
C SER A 63 -4.66 -1.29 25.58
N GLN A 64 -4.78 -2.58 26.00
CA GLN A 64 -5.71 -3.53 25.36
C GLN A 64 -7.17 -3.08 25.55
N THR A 65 -7.50 -2.55 26.74
CA THR A 65 -8.83 -2.01 27.02
C THR A 65 -9.10 -0.75 26.19
N ALA A 66 -8.14 0.15 26.07
CA ALA A 66 -8.27 1.34 25.23
C ALA A 66 -8.45 0.98 23.75
N LEU A 67 -7.69 0.01 23.24
CA LEU A 67 -7.86 -0.51 21.88
C LEU A 67 -9.26 -1.09 21.67
N ALA A 68 -9.70 -1.94 22.59
CA ALA A 68 -11.03 -2.57 22.54
C ALA A 68 -12.16 -1.53 22.53
N ASN A 69 -12.08 -0.52 23.39
CA ASN A 69 -13.11 0.52 23.53
C ASN A 69 -13.17 1.50 22.35
N ASN A 70 -12.11 1.57 21.54
CA ASN A 70 -12.01 2.48 20.39
C ASN A 70 -12.06 1.76 19.04
N PHE A 71 -12.38 0.47 19.01
CA PHE A 71 -12.48 -0.30 17.77
C PHE A 71 -13.48 0.28 16.76
N GLU A 72 -14.58 0.86 17.26
CA GLU A 72 -15.58 1.51 16.41
C GLU A 72 -14.94 2.63 15.56
N ALA A 73 -14.05 3.42 16.14
CA ALA A 73 -13.32 4.46 15.40
C ALA A 73 -12.46 3.88 14.25
N PHE A 74 -11.87 2.71 14.47
CA PHE A 74 -11.08 2.00 13.47
C PHE A 74 -11.94 1.44 12.33
N ILE A 75 -13.08 0.80 12.66
CA ILE A 75 -13.84 0.01 11.70
C ILE A 75 -14.84 0.84 10.86
N ASN A 76 -15.27 2.00 11.38
CA ASN A 76 -16.32 2.81 10.75
C ASN A 76 -15.98 3.23 9.32
N ASP A 77 -14.75 3.64 9.07
CA ASP A 77 -14.32 4.06 7.73
C ASP A 77 -14.37 2.89 6.74
N LEU A 78 -13.92 1.70 7.16
CA LEU A 78 -13.94 0.50 6.33
C LEU A 78 -15.38 0.07 6.00
N GLN A 79 -16.27 0.11 6.99
CA GLN A 79 -17.68 -0.26 6.82
C GLN A 79 -18.44 0.76 5.97
N ASN A 80 -18.27 2.06 6.22
CA ASN A 80 -18.99 3.12 5.52
C ASN A 80 -18.64 3.19 4.03
N LYS A 81 -17.42 2.78 3.67
CA LYS A 81 -16.93 2.74 2.28
C LYS A 81 -17.08 1.36 1.64
N ASN A 82 -17.76 0.41 2.31
CA ASN A 82 -17.99 -0.96 1.84
C ASN A 82 -16.71 -1.74 1.49
N TYR A 83 -15.64 -1.58 2.29
CA TYR A 83 -14.46 -2.40 2.13
C TYR A 83 -14.73 -3.86 2.47
N ASP A 84 -14.19 -4.78 1.69
CA ASP A 84 -14.14 -6.21 1.99
C ASP A 84 -12.91 -6.48 2.85
N PHE A 85 -13.06 -6.50 4.15
CA PHE A 85 -11.95 -6.69 5.08
C PHE A 85 -11.95 -8.05 5.76
N GLN A 86 -10.73 -8.49 6.10
CA GLN A 86 -10.47 -9.57 7.04
C GLN A 86 -9.58 -9.06 8.17
N ILE A 87 -9.90 -9.41 9.41
CA ILE A 87 -9.13 -9.04 10.59
C ILE A 87 -8.73 -10.29 11.35
N ALA A 88 -7.44 -10.43 11.64
CA ALA A 88 -6.87 -11.44 12.52
C ALA A 88 -6.10 -10.79 13.67
N VAL A 89 -5.93 -11.52 14.77
CA VAL A 89 -5.18 -11.07 15.94
C VAL A 89 -4.20 -12.16 16.36
N ILE A 90 -2.98 -11.77 16.72
CA ILE A 90 -1.99 -12.60 17.41
C ILE A 90 -1.42 -11.85 18.61
N ALA A 91 -0.82 -12.57 19.54
CA ALA A 91 -0.03 -11.96 20.61
C ALA A 91 1.46 -11.91 20.26
N THR A 92 2.21 -11.03 20.93
CA THR A 92 3.65 -10.87 20.75
C THR A 92 4.45 -12.10 21.20
N ASP A 93 3.85 -13.08 21.86
CA ASP A 93 4.48 -14.35 22.18
C ASP A 93 4.14 -15.50 21.21
N ALA A 94 3.54 -15.18 20.04
CA ALA A 94 3.31 -16.13 18.95
C ALA A 94 4.61 -16.76 18.41
N TYR A 95 5.76 -16.11 18.59
CA TYR A 95 7.08 -16.67 18.24
C TYR A 95 7.37 -18.03 18.90
N ARG A 96 6.64 -18.38 19.96
CA ARG A 96 6.75 -19.68 20.64
C ARG A 96 6.18 -20.84 19.81
N GLY A 97 5.47 -20.52 18.71
CA GLY A 97 4.90 -21.53 17.80
C GLY A 97 3.70 -22.29 18.38
N GLY A 98 3.24 -23.30 17.67
CA GLY A 98 2.12 -24.14 18.09
C GLY A 98 0.84 -23.33 18.36
N ASP A 99 0.20 -23.55 19.50
CA ASP A 99 -1.05 -22.85 19.83
C ASP A 99 -0.87 -21.34 20.09
N TYR A 100 0.33 -20.91 20.45
CA TYR A 100 0.62 -19.48 20.64
C TYR A 100 0.59 -18.70 19.32
N ALA A 101 1.00 -19.33 18.21
CA ALA A 101 1.06 -18.70 16.91
C ALA A 101 -0.27 -18.71 16.15
N LYS A 102 -1.29 -19.42 16.64
CA LYS A 102 -2.62 -19.42 16.02
C LYS A 102 -3.27 -18.05 16.16
N PHE A 103 -4.05 -17.69 15.13
CA PHE A 103 -4.92 -16.53 15.25
C PHE A 103 -5.88 -16.68 16.41
N LYS A 104 -6.05 -15.60 17.19
CA LYS A 104 -6.95 -15.56 18.35
C LYS A 104 -8.39 -15.77 17.91
N ALA A 105 -9.09 -16.58 18.68
CA ALA A 105 -10.47 -16.97 18.40
C ALA A 105 -11.31 -17.02 19.69
N GLU A 106 -10.96 -16.24 20.71
CA GLU A 106 -11.68 -16.14 21.96
C GLU A 106 -13.14 -15.71 21.74
N GLY A 107 -13.39 -14.86 20.72
CA GLY A 107 -14.74 -14.53 20.23
C GLY A 107 -15.41 -15.63 19.38
N GLY A 108 -14.85 -16.85 19.37
CA GLY A 108 -15.37 -17.99 18.63
C GLY A 108 -15.11 -17.93 17.12
N GLN A 109 -14.35 -16.94 16.63
CA GLN A 109 -14.02 -16.76 15.22
C GLN A 109 -12.64 -16.13 15.08
N ALA A 110 -11.71 -16.79 14.35
CA ALA A 110 -10.33 -16.36 14.18
C ALA A 110 -10.20 -15.23 13.15
N ILE A 111 -10.92 -15.31 12.05
CA ILE A 111 -10.94 -14.28 11.01
C ILE A 111 -12.27 -13.53 11.08
N LEU A 112 -12.21 -12.24 11.38
CA LEU A 112 -13.38 -11.37 11.44
C LEU A 112 -13.53 -10.64 10.10
N THR A 113 -14.77 -10.50 9.64
CA THR A 113 -15.09 -9.87 8.35
C THR A 113 -16.24 -8.89 8.51
N ASN A 114 -16.54 -8.10 7.48
CA ASN A 114 -17.75 -7.26 7.42
C ASN A 114 -19.06 -8.05 7.57
N ASN A 115 -19.05 -9.36 7.35
CA ASN A 115 -20.22 -10.24 7.55
C ASN A 115 -20.24 -10.92 8.92
N THR A 116 -19.27 -10.63 9.80
CA THR A 116 -19.21 -11.24 11.13
C THR A 116 -20.33 -10.70 12.01
N THR A 117 -21.15 -11.59 12.53
CA THR A 117 -22.20 -11.22 13.51
C THR A 117 -21.55 -10.79 14.82
N ASN A 118 -21.99 -9.66 15.38
CA ASN A 118 -21.41 -9.05 16.59
C ASN A 118 -19.90 -8.79 16.44
N LEU A 119 -19.51 -8.22 15.31
CA LEU A 119 -18.10 -7.97 14.94
C LEU A 119 -17.31 -7.30 16.07
N GLU A 120 -17.83 -6.21 16.65
CA GLU A 120 -17.17 -5.47 17.71
C GLU A 120 -16.90 -6.35 18.95
N ILE A 121 -17.90 -7.11 19.41
CA ILE A 121 -17.77 -8.00 20.57
C ILE A 121 -16.68 -9.04 20.33
N LYS A 122 -16.70 -9.67 19.15
CA LYS A 122 -15.70 -10.69 18.80
C LYS A 122 -14.30 -10.12 18.61
N PHE A 123 -14.19 -8.88 18.10
CA PHE A 123 -12.90 -8.20 18.03
C PHE A 123 -12.36 -7.93 19.44
N ILE A 124 -13.20 -7.38 20.33
CA ILE A 124 -12.83 -7.13 21.73
C ILE A 124 -12.32 -8.42 22.39
N GLU A 125 -13.05 -9.53 22.24
CA GLU A 125 -12.65 -10.82 22.79
C GLU A 125 -11.31 -11.32 22.20
N ASN A 126 -11.06 -11.14 20.92
CA ASN A 126 -9.81 -11.56 20.27
C ASN A 126 -8.62 -10.66 20.63
N VAL A 127 -8.84 -9.32 20.76
CA VAL A 127 -7.75 -8.35 20.99
C VAL A 127 -7.34 -8.29 22.47
N MET A 128 -8.21 -8.72 23.37
CA MET A 128 -7.90 -8.91 24.79
C MET A 128 -7.06 -10.17 25.00
N VAL A 129 -5.85 -10.17 24.44
CA VAL A 129 -4.92 -11.32 24.43
C VAL A 129 -4.40 -11.73 25.82
N GLY A 130 -4.81 -10.98 26.86
CA GLY A 130 -4.42 -11.19 28.26
C GLY A 130 -3.11 -10.48 28.61
N THR A 131 -2.69 -10.66 29.87
CA THR A 131 -1.52 -9.97 30.45
C THR A 131 -0.60 -10.93 31.21
N ARG A 132 -0.55 -12.19 30.79
CA ARG A 132 0.30 -13.24 31.36
C ARG A 132 1.28 -13.80 30.34
N GLY A 133 1.57 -13.04 29.30
CA GLY A 133 2.53 -13.40 28.26
C GLY A 133 3.97 -13.33 28.74
N SER A 134 4.87 -13.43 27.78
CA SER A 134 6.30 -13.25 28.01
C SER A 134 6.59 -11.80 28.37
N ALA A 135 7.60 -11.57 29.20
CA ALA A 135 8.18 -10.23 29.37
C ALA A 135 9.25 -9.91 28.28
N ASN A 136 9.42 -10.79 27.34
CA ASN A 136 10.26 -10.58 26.15
C ASN A 136 9.36 -10.48 24.94
N GLU A 137 8.92 -9.27 24.62
CA GLU A 137 8.05 -9.01 23.50
C GLU A 137 8.78 -9.22 22.18
N ARG A 138 8.23 -10.04 21.31
CA ARG A 138 8.82 -10.37 19.99
C ARG A 138 7.78 -10.28 18.88
N GLY A 139 7.21 -9.10 18.72
CA GLY A 139 6.14 -8.88 17.76
C GLY A 139 6.55 -9.17 16.32
N LEU A 140 7.76 -8.78 15.91
CA LEU A 140 8.27 -9.03 14.56
C LEU A 140 8.48 -10.53 14.29
N GLN A 141 9.08 -11.26 15.23
CA GLN A 141 9.24 -12.72 15.11
C GLN A 141 7.89 -13.44 15.21
N SER A 142 6.95 -12.91 15.99
CA SER A 142 5.59 -13.44 16.10
C SER A 142 4.81 -13.29 14.80
N LEU A 143 4.95 -12.16 14.11
CA LEU A 143 4.42 -11.96 12.76
C LEU A 143 4.92 -13.06 11.80
N GLU A 144 6.23 -13.25 11.71
CA GLU A 144 6.86 -14.27 10.85
C GLU A 144 6.33 -15.68 11.19
N THR A 145 6.35 -16.05 12.49
CA THR A 145 5.93 -17.36 12.95
C THR A 145 4.45 -17.63 12.67
N ALA A 146 3.58 -16.62 12.87
CA ALA A 146 2.16 -16.78 12.64
C ALA A 146 1.80 -16.89 11.15
N LEU A 147 2.48 -16.14 10.28
CA LEU A 147 2.27 -16.20 8.83
C LEU A 147 2.77 -17.53 8.24
N ASP A 148 3.80 -18.16 8.85
CA ASP A 148 4.30 -19.45 8.40
C ASP A 148 3.52 -20.65 8.95
N LEU A 149 2.68 -20.47 9.97
CA LEU A 149 1.93 -21.56 10.58
C LEU A 149 0.86 -22.13 9.65
N GLU A 150 0.93 -23.42 9.33
CA GLU A 150 0.00 -24.12 8.45
C GLU A 150 -1.47 -24.00 8.88
N ALA A 151 -1.74 -23.98 10.20
CA ALA A 151 -3.09 -23.79 10.72
C ALA A 151 -3.67 -22.42 10.38
N ASN A 152 -2.84 -21.38 10.27
CA ASN A 152 -3.25 -20.04 9.91
C ASN A 152 -3.40 -19.90 8.38
N LYS A 153 -2.51 -20.52 7.60
CA LYS A 153 -2.59 -20.55 6.13
C LYS A 153 -3.93 -21.16 5.63
N ALA A 154 -4.54 -22.04 6.42
CA ALA A 154 -5.84 -22.63 6.09
C ALA A 154 -7.02 -21.63 6.04
N PHE A 155 -6.84 -20.41 6.55
CA PHE A 155 -7.88 -19.36 6.55
C PHE A 155 -7.88 -18.48 5.30
N ASP A 156 -6.97 -18.69 4.34
CA ASP A 156 -6.75 -17.77 3.22
C ASP A 156 -6.53 -16.32 3.72
N PHE A 157 -5.63 -16.20 4.68
CA PHE A 157 -5.25 -14.91 5.29
C PHE A 157 -3.71 -14.79 5.37
N PRO A 158 -3.13 -13.69 4.89
CA PRO A 158 -3.78 -12.63 4.13
C PRO A 158 -4.07 -13.09 2.69
N ARG A 159 -5.19 -12.63 2.12
CA ARG A 159 -5.57 -12.91 0.73
C ARG A 159 -4.54 -12.36 -0.25
N SER A 160 -4.25 -13.09 -1.31
CA SER A 160 -3.25 -12.69 -2.31
C SER A 160 -3.62 -11.42 -3.08
N ASP A 161 -4.92 -11.12 -3.18
CA ASP A 161 -5.49 -9.96 -3.86
C ASP A 161 -5.93 -8.83 -2.92
N ALA A 162 -5.63 -8.90 -1.62
CA ALA A 162 -5.95 -7.85 -0.67
C ALA A 162 -4.74 -6.96 -0.35
N PHE A 163 -4.96 -5.71 0.02
CA PHE A 163 -3.95 -4.90 0.69
C PHE A 163 -3.76 -5.46 2.11
N PHE A 164 -2.52 -5.69 2.53
CA PHE A 164 -2.21 -6.30 3.83
C PHE A 164 -1.65 -5.26 4.79
N SER A 165 -2.31 -5.04 5.92
CA SER A 165 -1.83 -4.14 6.97
C SER A 165 -1.50 -4.91 8.24
N VAL A 166 -0.35 -4.62 8.83
CA VAL A 166 0.04 -5.14 10.15
C VAL A 166 0.07 -3.97 11.13
N ILE A 167 -0.54 -4.15 12.31
CA ILE A 167 -0.59 -3.14 13.37
C ILE A 167 -0.02 -3.72 14.64
N PHE A 168 1.14 -3.21 15.08
CA PHE A 168 1.77 -3.57 16.33
C PHE A 168 1.24 -2.69 17.45
N VAL A 169 0.94 -3.29 18.61
CA VAL A 169 0.53 -2.55 19.82
C VAL A 169 1.35 -3.06 21.00
N SER A 170 2.27 -2.23 21.50
CA SER A 170 3.16 -2.60 22.61
C SER A 170 3.71 -1.38 23.33
N ASP A 171 3.85 -1.46 24.65
CA ASP A 171 4.56 -0.48 25.46
C ASP A 171 6.03 -0.87 25.71
N GLU A 172 6.54 -1.90 25.01
CA GLU A 172 7.90 -2.38 25.16
C GLU A 172 8.67 -2.45 23.83
N GLN A 173 10.02 -2.49 23.96
CA GLN A 173 10.92 -2.71 22.84
C GLN A 173 10.77 -4.13 22.31
N ASP A 174 10.72 -4.26 20.98
CA ASP A 174 10.77 -5.57 20.33
C ASP A 174 12.10 -6.28 20.62
N SER A 175 12.01 -7.50 21.12
CA SER A 175 13.13 -8.37 21.46
C SER A 175 13.31 -9.52 20.46
N SER A 176 12.74 -9.40 19.26
CA SER A 176 12.81 -10.41 18.21
C SER A 176 14.25 -10.78 17.86
N ILE A 177 14.44 -12.07 17.61
CA ILE A 177 15.70 -12.66 17.13
C ILE A 177 15.40 -13.50 15.89
N GLU A 178 16.42 -13.78 15.11
CA GLU A 178 16.35 -14.73 14.01
C GLU A 178 15.85 -16.10 14.49
N ILE A 179 14.96 -16.75 13.74
CA ILE A 179 14.48 -18.10 14.07
C ILE A 179 15.66 -19.07 14.09
N GLY A 180 15.89 -19.68 15.25
CA GLY A 180 17.06 -20.54 15.47
C GLY A 180 18.39 -19.80 15.70
N GLY A 181 18.38 -18.46 15.71
CA GLY A 181 19.51 -17.58 15.96
C GLY A 181 19.51 -16.99 17.36
N SER A 182 20.36 -15.95 17.57
CA SER A 182 20.51 -15.25 18.85
C SER A 182 20.55 -13.72 18.71
N SER A 183 20.45 -13.19 17.49
CA SER A 183 20.55 -11.75 17.20
C SER A 183 19.35 -11.28 16.40
N PHE A 184 19.07 -9.98 16.46
CA PHE A 184 18.06 -9.35 15.62
C PHE A 184 18.49 -9.37 14.14
N PRO A 185 17.65 -9.88 13.22
CA PRO A 185 18.04 -10.01 11.81
C PRO A 185 17.99 -8.67 11.04
N GLY A 186 17.40 -7.62 11.64
CA GLY A 186 17.19 -6.33 11.01
C GLY A 186 15.81 -6.16 10.37
N SER A 187 15.38 -4.90 10.14
CA SER A 187 14.09 -4.57 9.51
C SER A 187 13.96 -5.22 8.13
N ASN A 188 15.02 -5.20 7.33
CA ASN A 188 15.02 -5.76 5.97
C ASN A 188 14.65 -7.26 5.90
N HIS A 189 14.91 -8.03 6.96
CA HIS A 189 14.49 -9.43 7.03
C HIS A 189 12.97 -9.56 7.00
N TYR A 190 12.29 -8.80 7.86
CA TYR A 190 10.83 -8.85 7.98
C TYR A 190 10.13 -8.19 6.79
N LEU A 191 10.68 -7.09 6.25
CA LEU A 191 10.19 -6.50 5.01
C LEU A 191 10.32 -7.48 3.85
N GLY A 192 11.44 -8.20 3.74
CA GLY A 192 11.66 -9.24 2.72
C GLY A 192 10.68 -10.41 2.83
N ILE A 193 10.22 -10.77 4.04
CA ILE A 193 9.14 -11.76 4.23
C ILE A 193 7.83 -11.25 3.64
N LEU A 194 7.47 -9.99 3.94
CA LEU A 194 6.24 -9.37 3.42
C LEU A 194 6.30 -9.20 1.90
N ASP A 195 7.42 -8.76 1.37
CA ASP A 195 7.65 -8.68 -0.08
C ASP A 195 7.47 -10.04 -0.74
N THR A 196 8.04 -11.11 -0.14
CA THR A 196 7.93 -12.48 -0.65
C THR A 196 6.49 -12.98 -0.58
N LEU A 197 5.80 -12.71 0.52
CA LEU A 197 4.38 -13.07 0.70
C LEU A 197 3.49 -12.40 -0.37
N ARG A 198 3.88 -11.19 -0.81
CA ARG A 198 3.14 -10.39 -1.77
C ARG A 198 3.62 -10.56 -3.22
N LEU A 199 4.69 -11.34 -3.46
CA LEU A 199 5.12 -11.73 -4.80
C LEU A 199 3.99 -12.51 -5.49
N GLY A 200 3.57 -12.04 -6.65
CA GLY A 200 2.47 -12.63 -7.40
C GLY A 200 1.08 -12.09 -7.01
N SER A 201 1.02 -11.07 -6.14
CA SER A 201 -0.20 -10.29 -5.96
C SER A 201 -0.68 -9.75 -7.31
N THR A 202 -2.01 -9.75 -7.50
CA THR A 202 -2.64 -9.09 -8.67
C THR A 202 -2.44 -7.58 -8.68
N LEU A 203 -1.93 -7.03 -7.58
CA LEU A 203 -1.59 -5.62 -7.38
C LEU A 203 -0.13 -5.31 -7.81
N ALA A 204 0.39 -6.03 -8.80
CA ALA A 204 1.76 -5.85 -9.29
C ALA A 204 2.07 -4.39 -9.64
N GLY A 205 3.17 -3.87 -9.08
CA GLY A 205 3.57 -2.46 -9.22
C GLY A 205 2.92 -1.50 -8.23
N GLN A 206 2.07 -2.00 -7.33
CA GLN A 206 1.46 -1.22 -6.24
C GLN A 206 2.11 -1.57 -4.90
N LYS A 207 2.06 -0.64 -3.95
CA LYS A 207 2.37 -0.96 -2.56
C LYS A 207 1.25 -1.85 -2.02
N THR A 208 1.59 -3.06 -1.64
CA THR A 208 0.60 -4.12 -1.33
C THR A 208 0.46 -4.40 0.15
N TYR A 209 1.25 -3.72 0.98
CA TYR A 209 1.16 -3.81 2.43
C TYR A 209 1.57 -2.50 3.13
N SER A 210 1.19 -2.37 4.39
CA SER A 210 1.68 -1.36 5.32
C SER A 210 2.00 -1.98 6.68
N LEU A 211 2.95 -1.38 7.38
CA LEU A 211 3.21 -1.65 8.79
C LEU A 211 2.85 -0.41 9.58
N ASN A 212 2.14 -0.59 10.70
CA ASN A 212 1.76 0.50 11.60
C ASN A 212 2.07 0.08 13.03
N ALA A 213 2.26 1.05 13.92
CA ALA A 213 2.53 0.76 15.31
C ALA A 213 1.87 1.78 16.24
N ILE A 214 1.31 1.29 17.34
CA ILE A 214 0.89 2.08 18.50
C ILE A 214 1.83 1.67 19.62
N VAL A 215 2.88 2.47 19.85
CA VAL A 215 4.00 2.10 20.71
C VAL A 215 4.46 3.25 21.59
N LEU A 216 5.27 2.93 22.61
CA LEU A 216 5.94 3.96 23.40
C LEU A 216 7.05 4.60 22.56
N ARG A 217 6.99 5.93 22.38
CA ARG A 217 7.98 6.73 21.67
C ARG A 217 8.92 7.42 22.64
N GLN A 218 10.03 7.98 22.16
CA GLN A 218 11.00 8.67 23.00
C GLN A 218 10.40 9.85 23.77
N GLU A 219 9.51 10.60 23.14
CA GLU A 219 8.81 11.74 23.75
C GLU A 219 7.73 11.37 24.75
N ASP A 220 7.29 10.12 24.75
CA ASP A 220 6.23 9.59 25.60
C ASP A 220 6.77 8.93 26.89
N VAL A 221 8.09 8.88 27.08
CA VAL A 221 8.71 8.23 28.24
C VAL A 221 8.15 8.80 29.55
N GLY A 222 7.69 7.90 30.41
CA GLY A 222 7.08 8.22 31.70
C GLY A 222 5.54 8.11 31.72
N CYS A 223 4.88 7.88 30.61
CA CYS A 223 3.44 7.63 30.61
C CYS A 223 3.09 6.17 30.96
N THR A 224 3.98 5.24 30.66
CA THR A 224 3.91 3.83 31.08
C THR A 224 5.21 3.41 31.78
N SER A 225 5.24 2.21 32.34
CA SER A 225 6.47 1.59 32.87
C SER A 225 7.32 0.91 31.78
N GLY A 226 6.87 0.98 30.53
CA GLY A 226 7.47 0.29 29.40
C GLY A 226 8.80 0.90 28.89
N THR A 227 9.22 0.44 27.74
CA THR A 227 10.43 0.89 27.03
C THR A 227 10.11 1.30 25.61
N VAL A 228 10.87 2.27 25.08
CA VAL A 228 10.67 2.78 23.72
C VAL A 228 10.71 1.65 22.68
N GLY A 229 9.68 1.54 21.86
CA GLY A 229 9.51 0.53 20.82
C GLY A 229 10.31 0.85 19.56
N GLN A 230 11.63 1.14 19.69
CA GLN A 230 12.44 1.67 18.59
C GLN A 230 12.45 0.76 17.36
N ARG A 231 12.49 -0.58 17.51
CA ARG A 231 12.48 -1.50 16.36
C ARG A 231 11.17 -1.49 15.60
N TYR A 232 10.04 -1.31 16.31
CA TYR A 232 8.74 -1.10 15.65
C TYR A 232 8.71 0.23 14.91
N ILE A 233 9.25 1.30 15.53
CA ILE A 233 9.33 2.63 14.92
C ILE A 233 10.18 2.56 13.65
N ASP A 234 11.36 1.94 13.72
CA ASP A 234 12.28 1.84 12.59
C ASP A 234 11.64 1.11 11.40
N ILE A 235 11.09 -0.09 11.61
CA ILE A 235 10.50 -0.87 10.52
C ILE A 235 9.23 -0.24 9.95
N VAL A 236 8.43 0.44 10.77
CA VAL A 236 7.25 1.18 10.31
C VAL A 236 7.65 2.36 9.43
N ASN A 237 8.69 3.10 9.83
CA ASN A 237 9.25 4.19 9.01
C ASN A 237 9.85 3.68 7.69
N ASP A 238 10.56 2.52 7.72
CA ASP A 238 11.11 1.89 6.51
C ASP A 238 9.99 1.43 5.54
N ALA A 239 8.77 1.22 6.06
CA ALA A 239 7.58 0.83 5.31
C ALA A 239 6.60 1.98 5.03
N ASP A 240 6.98 3.25 5.28
CA ASP A 240 6.12 4.44 5.14
C ASP A 240 4.77 4.33 5.86
N GLY A 241 4.77 3.73 7.05
CA GLY A 241 3.57 3.54 7.86
C GLY A 241 3.38 4.60 8.94
N ILE A 242 2.35 4.40 9.77
CA ILE A 242 2.01 5.30 10.87
C ILE A 242 2.60 4.79 12.19
N VAL A 243 3.33 5.67 12.88
CA VAL A 243 3.76 5.47 14.27
C VAL A 243 2.92 6.35 15.18
N ALA A 244 2.01 5.75 15.93
CA ALA A 244 1.20 6.42 16.93
C ALA A 244 1.73 6.18 18.34
N SER A 245 1.44 7.10 19.26
CA SER A 245 1.80 6.96 20.67
C SER A 245 0.81 6.08 21.40
N ILE A 246 1.29 5.11 22.16
CA ILE A 246 0.47 4.32 23.08
C ILE A 246 -0.08 5.15 24.25
N CYS A 247 0.47 6.35 24.47
CA CYS A 247 0.09 7.30 25.48
C CYS A 247 -0.94 8.34 25.01
N SER A 248 -1.23 8.35 23.72
CA SER A 248 -2.18 9.27 23.12
C SER A 248 -3.60 8.70 23.12
N ASP A 249 -4.55 9.52 22.67
CA ASP A 249 -5.92 9.06 22.44
C ASP A 249 -5.97 7.98 21.35
N PHE A 250 -6.41 6.78 21.72
CA PHE A 250 -6.50 5.65 20.80
C PHE A 250 -7.51 5.89 19.66
N SER A 251 -8.57 6.66 19.90
CA SER A 251 -9.55 6.98 18.85
C SER A 251 -8.89 7.73 17.70
N THR A 252 -8.10 8.76 18.00
CA THR A 252 -7.35 9.52 17.01
C THR A 252 -6.31 8.63 16.28
N SER A 253 -5.51 7.88 17.06
CA SER A 253 -4.48 7.00 16.51
C SER A 253 -5.07 5.94 15.56
N LEU A 254 -6.19 5.35 15.92
CA LEU A 254 -6.87 4.34 15.12
C LEU A 254 -7.49 4.94 13.85
N THR A 255 -8.05 6.15 13.93
CA THR A 255 -8.58 6.87 12.77
C THR A 255 -7.47 7.21 11.78
N ASP A 256 -6.32 7.69 12.25
CA ASP A 256 -5.15 8.01 11.41
C ASP A 256 -4.61 6.77 10.71
N ILE A 257 -4.47 5.65 11.45
CA ILE A 257 -4.03 4.36 10.89
C ILE A 257 -5.02 3.87 9.82
N THR A 258 -6.34 3.89 10.12
CA THR A 258 -7.35 3.45 9.14
C THR A 258 -7.33 4.32 7.89
N SER A 259 -7.22 5.64 8.05
CA SER A 259 -7.14 6.58 6.93
C SER A 259 -5.92 6.29 6.05
N SER A 260 -4.76 6.02 6.66
CA SER A 260 -3.54 5.64 5.94
C SER A 260 -3.71 4.30 5.20
N ILE A 261 -4.30 3.27 5.84
CA ILE A 261 -4.57 1.97 5.20
C ILE A 261 -5.47 2.16 3.98
N VAL A 262 -6.56 2.91 4.13
CA VAL A 262 -7.51 3.21 3.06
C VAL A 262 -6.82 3.95 1.91
N GLN A 263 -6.06 4.99 2.22
CA GLN A 263 -5.31 5.78 1.24
C GLN A 263 -4.33 4.92 0.45
N LEU A 264 -3.50 4.13 1.12
CA LEU A 264 -2.51 3.25 0.49
C LEU A 264 -3.18 2.13 -0.33
N SER A 265 -4.31 1.59 0.12
CA SER A 265 -5.03 0.53 -0.60
C SER A 265 -5.72 1.03 -1.88
N THR A 266 -5.98 2.33 -1.97
CA THR A 266 -6.63 2.98 -3.14
C THR A 266 -5.66 3.80 -3.99
N GLN A 267 -4.38 3.81 -3.65
CA GLN A 267 -3.35 4.51 -4.41
C GLN A 267 -3.25 3.93 -5.82
N PHE A 268 -3.34 4.79 -6.82
CA PHE A 268 -3.34 4.40 -8.23
C PHE A 268 -1.99 4.76 -8.88
N TYR A 269 -1.18 3.75 -9.18
CA TYR A 269 0.15 3.92 -9.76
C TYR A 269 0.08 4.16 -11.26
N LEU A 270 0.81 5.17 -11.73
CA LEU A 270 0.91 5.49 -13.15
C LEU A 270 2.04 4.67 -13.81
N ASN A 271 1.78 4.20 -15.02
CA ASN A 271 2.76 3.42 -15.78
C ASN A 271 3.86 4.29 -16.44
N ARG A 272 3.63 5.62 -16.48
CA ARG A 272 4.54 6.63 -17.03
C ARG A 272 4.51 7.87 -16.15
N GLU A 273 5.61 8.63 -16.17
CA GLU A 273 5.67 9.93 -15.52
C GLU A 273 4.81 10.94 -16.30
N PRO A 274 3.84 11.61 -15.66
CA PRO A 274 2.94 12.55 -16.32
C PRO A 274 3.51 13.96 -16.36
N VAL A 275 3.08 14.75 -17.32
CA VAL A 275 3.09 16.21 -17.21
C VAL A 275 1.97 16.56 -16.21
N ILE A 276 2.33 17.03 -15.01
CA ILE A 276 1.40 17.12 -13.86
C ILE A 276 0.13 17.93 -14.19
N GLU A 277 0.28 19.01 -14.95
CA GLU A 277 -0.82 19.91 -15.33
C GLU A 277 -1.81 19.27 -16.33
N SER A 278 -1.41 18.15 -16.97
CA SER A 278 -2.26 17.45 -17.94
C SER A 278 -3.08 16.33 -17.30
N ILE A 279 -2.82 15.99 -16.02
CA ILE A 279 -3.50 14.87 -15.36
C ILE A 279 -5.00 15.18 -15.22
N ASN A 280 -5.81 14.23 -15.72
CA ASN A 280 -7.26 14.24 -15.56
C ASN A 280 -7.69 12.88 -14.98
N VAL A 281 -8.35 12.92 -13.83
CA VAL A 281 -8.79 11.73 -13.09
C VAL A 281 -10.32 11.61 -13.16
N VAL A 282 -10.78 10.43 -13.59
CA VAL A 282 -12.20 10.12 -13.74
C VAL A 282 -12.50 8.88 -12.91
N VAL A 283 -13.49 8.96 -12.04
CA VAL A 283 -13.99 7.85 -11.23
C VAL A 283 -15.44 7.57 -11.58
N ASN A 284 -15.74 6.35 -12.02
CA ASN A 284 -17.10 5.95 -12.47
C ASN A 284 -17.70 6.87 -13.56
N GLY A 285 -16.84 7.48 -14.39
CA GLY A 285 -17.27 8.40 -15.45
C GLY A 285 -17.43 9.86 -15.01
N GLU A 286 -17.16 10.19 -13.76
CA GLU A 286 -17.20 11.55 -13.23
C GLU A 286 -15.78 12.10 -13.00
N ILE A 287 -15.52 13.34 -13.41
CA ILE A 287 -14.22 14.00 -13.17
C ILE A 287 -14.08 14.31 -11.70
N VAL A 288 -12.96 13.86 -11.11
CA VAL A 288 -12.58 14.19 -9.73
C VAL A 288 -11.62 15.38 -9.74
N PRO A 289 -11.84 16.42 -8.92
CA PRO A 289 -10.95 17.56 -8.88
C PRO A 289 -9.60 17.22 -8.22
N GLN A 290 -8.53 17.93 -8.62
CA GLN A 290 -7.27 17.92 -7.89
C GLN A 290 -7.45 18.75 -6.61
N ASP A 291 -7.45 18.06 -5.46
CA ASP A 291 -7.70 18.65 -4.15
C ASP A 291 -7.16 17.72 -3.06
N THR A 292 -6.38 18.24 -2.13
CA THR A 292 -5.74 17.46 -1.05
C THR A 292 -6.69 17.13 0.12
N GLU A 293 -7.91 17.67 0.14
CA GLU A 293 -8.90 17.38 1.16
C GLU A 293 -10.02 16.46 0.66
N ASN A 294 -10.57 16.72 -0.55
CA ASN A 294 -11.71 16.00 -1.12
C ASN A 294 -11.55 15.74 -2.63
N GLY A 295 -10.38 15.33 -3.05
CA GLY A 295 -10.05 15.12 -4.45
C GLY A 295 -8.91 14.12 -4.61
N TRP A 296 -7.99 14.44 -5.51
CA TRP A 296 -6.77 13.66 -5.70
C TRP A 296 -5.55 14.57 -5.70
N GLU A 297 -4.40 13.98 -5.38
CA GLU A 297 -3.08 14.57 -5.60
C GLU A 297 -2.17 13.59 -6.34
N TYR A 298 -1.16 14.14 -7.03
CA TYR A 298 -0.12 13.36 -7.65
C TYR A 298 1.13 13.34 -6.74
N VAL A 299 1.57 12.13 -6.38
CA VAL A 299 2.77 11.90 -5.57
C VAL A 299 3.92 11.53 -6.48
N VAL A 300 4.88 12.44 -6.62
CA VAL A 300 6.04 12.33 -7.54
C VAL A 300 6.91 11.11 -7.18
N GLU A 301 7.17 10.92 -5.89
CA GLU A 301 8.06 9.88 -5.36
C GLU A 301 7.61 8.46 -5.73
N SER A 302 6.31 8.24 -5.77
CA SER A 302 5.71 6.93 -6.09
C SER A 302 5.09 6.87 -7.49
N ASN A 303 5.13 7.98 -8.24
CA ASN A 303 4.47 8.11 -9.54
C ASN A 303 3.02 7.64 -9.50
N SER A 304 2.22 8.20 -8.60
CA SER A 304 0.86 7.72 -8.33
C SER A 304 -0.12 8.83 -8.03
N ILE A 305 -1.40 8.51 -8.23
CA ILE A 305 -2.54 9.31 -7.80
C ILE A 305 -2.99 8.78 -6.43
N VAL A 306 -3.14 9.70 -5.49
CA VAL A 306 -3.67 9.43 -4.15
C VAL A 306 -4.99 10.17 -3.99
N PHE A 307 -6.00 9.48 -3.49
CA PHE A 307 -7.34 10.04 -3.28
C PHE A 307 -7.55 10.45 -1.82
N HIS A 308 -8.28 11.55 -1.61
CA HIS A 308 -8.54 12.13 -0.29
C HIS A 308 -10.02 12.32 -0.02
N GLY A 309 -10.38 12.24 1.26
CA GLY A 309 -11.71 12.58 1.75
C GLY A 309 -12.84 11.84 1.04
N SER A 310 -13.83 12.58 0.57
CA SER A 310 -15.00 12.01 -0.12
C SER A 310 -14.71 11.49 -1.53
N ALA A 311 -13.53 11.80 -2.10
CA ALA A 311 -13.11 11.33 -3.41
C ALA A 311 -12.46 9.94 -3.38
N ILE A 312 -12.18 9.37 -2.20
CA ILE A 312 -11.66 8.00 -2.10
C ILE A 312 -12.65 7.04 -2.75
N PRO A 313 -12.21 6.30 -3.80
CA PRO A 313 -13.14 5.49 -4.58
C PRO A 313 -13.73 4.34 -3.77
N ALA A 314 -15.02 4.07 -3.96
CA ALA A 314 -15.67 2.90 -3.36
C ALA A 314 -15.27 1.61 -4.08
N GLN A 315 -15.56 0.46 -3.46
CA GLN A 315 -15.28 -0.85 -4.05
C GLN A 315 -15.89 -1.01 -5.44
N GLY A 316 -15.07 -1.54 -6.37
CA GLY A 316 -15.49 -1.74 -7.76
C GLY A 316 -15.64 -0.44 -8.56
N ALA A 317 -15.22 0.70 -8.01
CA ALA A 317 -15.13 1.92 -8.79
C ALA A 317 -14.11 1.77 -9.92
N SER A 318 -14.48 2.27 -11.10
CA SER A 318 -13.57 2.33 -12.24
C SER A 318 -12.79 3.64 -12.18
N ILE A 319 -11.46 3.56 -12.13
CA ILE A 319 -10.55 4.71 -12.20
C ILE A 319 -9.94 4.77 -13.59
N LEU A 320 -10.04 5.93 -14.20
CA LEU A 320 -9.39 6.26 -15.46
C LEU A 320 -8.51 7.48 -15.20
N VAL A 321 -7.24 7.40 -15.58
CA VAL A 321 -6.31 8.54 -15.52
C VAL A 321 -5.78 8.82 -16.91
N ASP A 322 -6.00 10.03 -17.37
CA ASP A 322 -5.58 10.56 -18.65
C ASP A 322 -4.52 11.64 -18.43
N PHE A 323 -3.41 11.60 -19.18
CA PHE A 323 -2.31 12.57 -19.04
C PHE A 323 -1.34 12.53 -20.24
N ASP A 324 -0.62 13.63 -20.41
CA ASP A 324 0.52 13.70 -21.36
C ASP A 324 1.77 13.13 -20.66
N PRO A 325 2.45 12.10 -21.20
CA PRO A 325 3.68 11.58 -20.61
C PRO A 325 4.86 12.54 -20.83
N VAL A 326 5.75 12.69 -19.81
CA VAL A 326 6.95 13.55 -19.88
C VAL A 326 7.91 13.10 -20.99
N SER A 327 7.99 11.82 -21.28
CA SER A 327 8.79 11.29 -22.37
C SER A 327 7.99 10.32 -23.22
N LEU A 328 7.95 10.57 -24.53
CA LEU A 328 7.57 9.54 -25.50
C LEU A 328 8.67 8.45 -25.46
N ILE A 329 8.28 7.20 -25.26
CA ILE A 329 9.22 6.08 -25.36
C ILE A 329 9.69 6.04 -26.81
N ASN A 330 11.00 6.28 -27.02
CA ASN A 330 11.67 6.06 -28.31
C ASN A 330 11.84 4.57 -28.59
#